data_0e57c2d0bc43a536c985f8984c48df32
#
_entry.id   0e57c2d0bc43a536c985f8984c48df32
#
_cell.length_a   1.000
_cell.length_b   1.000
_cell.length_c   1.000
_cell.angle_alpha   90.00
_cell.angle_beta   90.00
_cell.angle_gamma   90.00
#
_symmetry.space_group_name_H-M   'P 1'
#
loop_
_entity.id
_entity.type
_entity.pdbx_description
1 polymer ?
#
loop_
_entity_poly.entity_id
_entity_poly.type
_entity_poly.pdbx_seq_one_letter_code
_entity_poly.pdbx_strand_id
1 'polypeptide(L)'
;MTVGIAMLVHTALDRVEQVARHWAAAGCPVALHVDLNVPQDAFDALRAALASEPLIQFTRRHRCEWGRWGIVAASQSASELLLAAFDDVQHVYLVSGACLPLRPVQELKDYLAKRQRTDFIESATTADVSWAMGGLQEE
;
A
#
# COMPACT_ATOMS: atom_id res chain seq x y z
N MET A 1 -3.10 -14.21 12.17
CA MET A 1 -1.99 -13.31 11.78
C MET A 1 -1.97 -13.13 10.28
N THR A 2 -2.02 -11.90 9.79
CA THR A 2 -1.97 -11.61 8.36
C THR A 2 -1.14 -10.34 8.07
N VAL A 3 -0.93 -10.07 6.79
CA VAL A 3 -0.31 -8.84 6.31
C VAL A 3 -1.40 -7.92 5.76
N GLY A 4 -1.44 -6.69 6.23
CA GLY A 4 -2.30 -5.64 5.69
C GLY A 4 -1.63 -4.95 4.49
N ILE A 5 -2.39 -4.68 3.46
CA ILE A 5 -1.91 -4.03 2.23
C ILE A 5 -2.33 -2.57 2.23
N ALA A 6 -1.38 -1.67 2.44
CA ALA A 6 -1.58 -0.24 2.28
C ALA A 6 -1.32 0.13 0.81
N MET A 7 -2.38 0.34 0.03
CA MET A 7 -2.30 0.53 -1.42
C MET A 7 -2.57 1.98 -1.80
N LEU A 8 -1.56 2.65 -2.35
CA LEU A 8 -1.64 4.03 -2.82
C LEU A 8 -1.90 4.07 -4.33
N VAL A 9 -2.91 4.83 -4.74
CA VAL A 9 -3.48 4.79 -6.09
C VAL A 9 -3.70 6.19 -6.64
N HIS A 10 -3.34 6.40 -7.89
CA HIS A 10 -3.57 7.68 -8.59
C HIS A 10 -4.00 7.51 -10.06
N THR A 11 -4.00 6.29 -10.60
CA THR A 11 -4.32 6.00 -12.00
C THR A 11 -4.78 4.55 -12.19
N ALA A 12 -5.26 4.20 -13.38
CA ALA A 12 -5.62 2.84 -13.79
C ALA A 12 -6.55 2.11 -12.79
N LEU A 13 -7.66 2.75 -12.43
CA LEU A 13 -8.57 2.28 -11.37
C LEU A 13 -9.20 0.90 -11.67
N ASP A 14 -9.38 0.55 -12.93
CA ASP A 14 -9.82 -0.78 -13.36
C ASP A 14 -8.81 -1.88 -12.97
N ARG A 15 -7.52 -1.61 -13.13
CA ARG A 15 -6.45 -2.49 -12.67
C ARG A 15 -6.37 -2.54 -11.14
N VAL A 16 -6.54 -1.39 -10.50
CA VAL A 16 -6.56 -1.30 -9.03
C VAL A 16 -7.64 -2.20 -8.44
N GLU A 17 -8.84 -2.21 -9.02
CA GLU A 17 -9.92 -3.11 -8.59
C GLU A 17 -9.47 -4.57 -8.63
N GLN A 18 -8.87 -5.01 -9.74
CA GLN A 18 -8.39 -6.38 -9.91
C GLN A 18 -7.29 -6.74 -8.90
N VAL A 19 -6.33 -5.84 -8.70
CA VAL A 19 -5.21 -6.04 -7.78
C VAL A 19 -5.70 -6.09 -6.32
N ALA A 20 -6.60 -5.18 -5.94
CA ALA A 20 -7.16 -5.16 -4.59
C ALA A 20 -7.95 -6.45 -4.30
N ARG A 21 -8.78 -6.91 -5.25
CA ARG A 21 -9.50 -8.20 -5.13
C ARG A 21 -8.54 -9.39 -5.02
N HIS A 22 -7.43 -9.38 -5.75
CA HIS A 22 -6.42 -10.44 -5.67
C HIS A 22 -5.82 -10.55 -4.26
N TRP A 23 -5.44 -9.43 -3.64
CA TRP A 23 -4.94 -9.41 -2.27
C TRP A 23 -6.02 -9.84 -1.26
N ALA A 24 -7.22 -9.33 -1.39
CA ALA A 24 -8.34 -9.69 -0.51
C ALA A 24 -8.71 -11.17 -0.62
N ALA A 25 -8.74 -11.75 -1.82
CA ALA A 25 -8.99 -13.17 -2.05
C ALA A 25 -7.91 -14.06 -1.40
N ALA A 26 -6.68 -13.56 -1.27
CA ALA A 26 -5.61 -14.23 -0.53
C ALA A 26 -5.72 -14.03 1.00
N GLY A 27 -6.79 -13.39 1.50
CA GLY A 27 -7.03 -13.12 2.92
C GLY A 27 -6.14 -12.01 3.49
N CYS A 28 -5.74 -11.04 2.66
CA CYS A 28 -5.00 -9.85 3.09
C CYS A 28 -5.97 -8.65 3.12
N PRO A 29 -6.19 -8.02 4.28
CA PRO A 29 -6.91 -6.76 4.33
C PRO A 29 -6.22 -5.69 3.50
N VAL A 30 -7.00 -4.87 2.78
CA VAL A 30 -6.50 -3.81 1.89
C VAL A 30 -7.07 -2.47 2.33
N ALA A 31 -6.21 -1.52 2.63
CA ALA A 31 -6.58 -0.12 2.78
C ALA A 31 -6.20 0.65 1.52
N LEU A 32 -7.20 1.10 0.78
CA LEU A 32 -7.03 1.88 -0.44
C LEU A 32 -6.98 3.37 -0.13
N HIS A 33 -5.87 4.00 -0.46
CA HIS A 33 -5.77 5.44 -0.58
C HIS A 33 -5.85 5.82 -2.06
N VAL A 34 -6.87 6.56 -2.45
CA VAL A 34 -7.02 7.11 -3.80
C VAL A 34 -6.67 8.59 -3.78
N ASP A 35 -5.67 8.98 -4.57
CA ASP A 35 -5.20 10.37 -4.65
C ASP A 35 -6.38 11.35 -4.86
N LEU A 36 -6.38 12.46 -4.14
CA LEU A 36 -7.41 13.49 -4.24
C LEU A 36 -7.46 14.14 -5.64
N ASN A 37 -6.40 14.00 -6.44
CA ASN A 37 -6.40 14.44 -7.84
C ASN A 37 -7.23 13.53 -8.77
N VAL A 38 -7.55 12.30 -8.35
CA VAL A 38 -8.47 11.44 -9.10
C VAL A 38 -9.88 12.04 -9.05
N PRO A 39 -10.59 12.16 -10.20
CA PRO A 39 -11.93 12.68 -10.25
C PRO A 39 -12.88 11.95 -9.29
N GLN A 40 -13.83 12.69 -8.71
CA GLN A 40 -14.74 12.15 -7.69
C GLN A 40 -15.63 11.03 -8.23
N ASP A 41 -16.12 11.16 -9.45
CA ASP A 41 -16.93 10.15 -10.12
C ASP A 41 -16.19 8.83 -10.33
N ALA A 42 -14.92 8.89 -10.71
CA ALA A 42 -14.06 7.72 -10.86
C ALA A 42 -13.78 7.05 -9.49
N PHE A 43 -13.57 7.84 -8.45
CA PHE A 43 -13.43 7.34 -7.09
C PHE A 43 -14.71 6.66 -6.59
N ASP A 44 -15.88 7.29 -6.80
CA ASP A 44 -17.17 6.75 -6.39
C ASP A 44 -17.51 5.45 -7.14
N ALA A 45 -17.15 5.36 -8.41
CA ALA A 45 -17.30 4.13 -9.19
C ALA A 45 -16.44 2.98 -8.62
N LEU A 46 -15.18 3.24 -8.29
CA LEU A 46 -14.30 2.24 -7.66
C LEU A 46 -14.84 1.80 -6.29
N ARG A 47 -15.32 2.74 -5.47
CA ARG A 47 -15.95 2.42 -4.18
C ARG A 47 -17.17 1.54 -4.33
N ALA A 48 -18.03 1.85 -5.29
CA ALA A 48 -19.22 1.05 -5.58
C ALA A 48 -18.86 -0.36 -6.04
N ALA A 49 -17.85 -0.49 -6.92
CA ALA A 49 -17.38 -1.78 -7.41
C ALA A 49 -16.83 -2.68 -6.29
N LEU A 50 -16.18 -2.10 -5.29
CA LEU A 50 -15.56 -2.82 -4.17
C LEU A 50 -16.43 -2.88 -2.90
N ALA A 51 -17.66 -2.37 -2.92
CA ALA A 51 -18.50 -2.23 -1.73
C ALA A 51 -18.87 -3.58 -1.06
N SER A 52 -18.86 -4.68 -1.82
CA SER A 52 -19.15 -6.03 -1.30
C SER A 52 -17.93 -6.76 -0.73
N GLU A 53 -16.75 -6.18 -0.80
CA GLU A 53 -15.50 -6.81 -0.35
C GLU A 53 -15.20 -6.44 1.11
N PRO A 54 -15.41 -7.34 2.08
CA PRO A 54 -15.28 -7.00 3.50
C PRO A 54 -13.85 -6.72 3.95
N LEU A 55 -12.86 -7.20 3.20
CA LEU A 55 -11.44 -6.97 3.48
C LEU A 55 -10.87 -5.74 2.81
N ILE A 56 -11.68 -4.98 2.02
CA ILE A 56 -11.22 -3.78 1.34
C ILE A 56 -11.88 -2.56 1.97
N GLN A 57 -11.08 -1.64 2.45
CA GLN A 57 -11.55 -0.38 3.01
C GLN A 57 -10.84 0.81 2.34
N PHE A 58 -11.54 1.94 2.31
CA PHE A 58 -11.00 3.18 1.76
C PHE A 58 -10.64 4.13 2.90
N THR A 59 -9.42 4.65 2.87
CA THR A 59 -9.00 5.71 3.78
C THR A 59 -9.36 7.08 3.25
N ARG A 60 -9.25 8.12 4.10
CA ARG A 60 -9.40 9.50 3.65
C ARG A 60 -8.40 9.80 2.56
N ARG A 61 -8.79 10.63 1.61
CA ARG A 61 -7.98 11.01 0.46
C ARG A 61 -7.06 12.18 0.80
N HIS A 62 -5.82 12.07 0.38
CA HIS A 62 -4.83 13.15 0.42
C HIS A 62 -4.41 13.51 -1.00
N ARG A 63 -4.09 14.78 -1.22
CA ARG A 63 -3.46 15.22 -2.48
C ARG A 63 -1.99 14.82 -2.46
N CYS A 64 -1.61 13.95 -3.38
CA CYS A 64 -0.26 13.44 -3.49
C CYS A 64 0.47 14.15 -4.63
N GLU A 65 1.46 14.94 -4.30
CA GLU A 65 2.38 15.56 -5.24
C GLU A 65 3.77 15.00 -4.98
N TRP A 66 4.53 14.77 -6.05
CA TRP A 66 5.87 14.22 -5.94
C TRP A 66 6.77 15.12 -5.08
N GLY A 67 7.53 14.50 -4.17
CA GLY A 67 8.40 15.22 -3.24
C GLY A 67 7.67 15.98 -2.12
N ARG A 68 6.36 15.85 -1.98
CA ARG A 68 5.58 16.49 -0.92
C ARG A 68 5.06 15.51 0.12
N TRP A 69 4.66 16.05 1.26
CA TRP A 69 4.15 15.29 2.41
C TRP A 69 2.91 14.44 2.14
N GLY A 70 2.13 14.75 1.11
CA GLY A 70 0.88 14.06 0.80
C GLY A 70 1.01 12.53 0.67
N ILE A 71 2.10 12.05 0.07
CA ILE A 71 2.37 10.60 -0.06
C ILE A 71 2.62 9.96 1.31
N VAL A 72 3.35 10.65 2.19
CA VAL A 72 3.61 10.18 3.56
C VAL A 72 2.31 10.13 4.35
N ALA A 73 1.50 11.20 4.29
CA ALA A 73 0.19 11.24 4.94
C ALA A 73 -0.76 10.15 4.44
N ALA A 74 -0.74 9.86 3.14
CA ALA A 74 -1.50 8.76 2.54
C ALA A 74 -1.07 7.39 3.09
N SER A 75 0.23 7.14 3.15
CA SER A 75 0.81 5.91 3.70
C SER A 75 0.45 5.73 5.17
N GLN A 76 0.55 6.78 5.96
CA GLN A 76 0.18 6.76 7.38
C GLN A 76 -1.32 6.46 7.56
N SER A 77 -2.19 7.18 6.86
CA SER A 77 -3.64 6.98 6.96
C SER A 77 -4.07 5.56 6.54
N ALA A 78 -3.45 4.98 5.52
CA ALA A 78 -3.73 3.61 5.11
C ALA A 78 -3.24 2.60 6.15
N SER A 79 -2.06 2.81 6.72
CA SER A 79 -1.52 1.94 7.78
C SER A 79 -2.34 2.01 9.06
N GLU A 80 -2.72 3.20 9.50
CA GLU A 80 -3.58 3.42 10.67
C GLU A 80 -4.93 2.72 10.51
N LEU A 81 -5.55 2.83 9.33
CA LEU A 81 -6.82 2.17 9.04
C LEU A 81 -6.70 0.65 9.17
N LEU A 82 -5.65 0.04 8.60
CA LEU A 82 -5.41 -1.40 8.69
C LEU A 82 -5.25 -1.87 10.14
N LEU A 83 -4.44 -1.17 10.91
CA LEU A 83 -4.17 -1.52 12.31
C LEU A 83 -5.37 -1.29 13.24
N ALA A 84 -6.25 -0.35 12.90
CA ALA A 84 -7.45 -0.06 13.68
C ALA A 84 -8.63 -0.98 13.35
N ALA A 85 -8.72 -1.43 12.09
CA ALA A 85 -9.87 -2.18 11.60
C ALA A 85 -9.69 -3.71 11.62
N PHE A 86 -8.44 -4.19 11.71
CA PHE A 86 -8.13 -5.62 11.58
C PHE A 86 -7.13 -6.05 12.65
N ASP A 87 -7.61 -6.65 13.71
CA ASP A 87 -6.81 -7.04 14.90
C ASP A 87 -5.69 -8.06 14.61
N ASP A 88 -5.82 -8.83 13.53
CA ASP A 88 -4.86 -9.86 13.14
C ASP A 88 -3.75 -9.36 12.21
N VAL A 89 -3.78 -8.10 11.80
CA VAL A 89 -2.71 -7.46 11.01
C VAL A 89 -1.49 -7.20 11.90
N GLN A 90 -0.37 -7.80 11.55
CA GLN A 90 0.90 -7.62 12.27
C GLN A 90 1.99 -6.98 11.43
N HIS A 91 1.84 -6.98 10.12
CA HIS A 91 2.70 -6.27 9.20
C HIS A 91 1.85 -5.47 8.23
N VAL A 92 2.31 -4.29 7.88
CA VAL A 92 1.73 -3.47 6.82
C VAL A 92 2.70 -3.46 5.64
N TYR A 93 2.22 -3.84 4.46
CA TYR A 93 2.98 -3.80 3.23
C TYR A 93 2.49 -2.66 2.35
N LEU A 94 3.34 -1.66 2.15
CA LEU A 94 3.04 -0.50 1.32
C LEU A 94 3.27 -0.84 -0.15
N VAL A 95 2.24 -0.69 -0.96
CA VAL A 95 2.26 -1.01 -2.39
C VAL A 95 1.60 0.07 -3.23
N SER A 96 1.87 0.07 -4.53
CA SER A 96 1.10 0.84 -5.51
C SER A 96 -0.08 0.03 -6.05
N GLY A 97 -1.03 0.68 -6.70
CA GLY A 97 -2.17 0.03 -7.36
C GLY A 97 -1.81 -0.91 -8.53
N ALA A 98 -0.54 -1.00 -8.90
CA ALA A 98 -0.03 -1.89 -9.95
C ALA A 98 0.81 -3.05 -9.41
N CYS A 99 1.00 -3.14 -8.08
CA CYS A 99 1.85 -4.17 -7.47
C CYS A 99 1.09 -5.47 -7.28
N LEU A 100 1.47 -6.49 -8.05
CA LEU A 100 1.02 -7.88 -7.87
C LEU A 100 2.15 -8.74 -7.31
N PRO A 101 1.85 -9.70 -6.42
CA PRO A 101 2.85 -10.65 -5.96
C PRO A 101 3.27 -11.57 -7.12
N LEU A 102 4.58 -11.82 -7.24
CA LEU A 102 5.14 -12.76 -8.23
C LEU A 102 5.13 -14.21 -7.73
N ARG A 103 4.83 -14.41 -6.45
CA ARG A 103 4.77 -15.72 -5.78
C ARG A 103 3.47 -15.83 -5.00
N PRO A 104 3.05 -17.05 -4.63
CA PRO A 104 1.87 -17.23 -3.80
C PRO A 104 1.92 -16.38 -2.53
N VAL A 105 0.85 -15.65 -2.23
CA VAL A 105 0.77 -14.75 -1.06
C VAL A 105 0.99 -15.52 0.25
N GLN A 106 0.66 -16.81 0.29
CA GLN A 106 0.91 -17.65 1.46
C GLN A 106 2.40 -17.73 1.83
N GLU A 107 3.29 -17.73 0.85
CA GLU A 107 4.73 -17.72 1.12
C GLU A 107 5.18 -16.42 1.83
N LEU A 108 4.61 -15.28 1.44
CA LEU A 108 4.83 -14.00 2.13
C LEU A 108 4.32 -14.06 3.57
N LYS A 109 3.11 -14.58 3.78
CA LYS A 109 2.53 -14.73 5.11
C LYS A 109 3.39 -15.63 6.01
N ASP A 110 3.85 -16.76 5.49
CA ASP A 110 4.71 -17.70 6.22
C ASP A 110 6.09 -17.09 6.54
N TYR A 111 6.62 -16.30 5.62
CA TYR A 111 7.88 -15.56 5.83
C TYR A 111 7.75 -14.54 6.95
N LEU A 112 6.69 -13.73 6.94
CA LEU A 112 6.44 -12.70 7.94
C LEU A 112 6.06 -13.29 9.30
N ALA A 113 5.33 -14.40 9.33
CA ALA A 113 4.94 -15.09 10.56
C ALA A 113 6.15 -15.51 11.42
N LYS A 114 7.27 -15.83 10.79
CA LYS A 114 8.54 -16.17 11.45
C LYS A 114 9.35 -14.94 11.89
N ARG A 115 8.90 -13.72 11.54
CA ARG A 115 9.63 -12.46 11.73
C ARG A 115 8.74 -11.39 12.35
N GLN A 116 8.02 -11.77 13.37
CA GLN A 116 7.19 -10.84 14.14
C GLN A 116 8.08 -9.74 14.74
N ARG A 117 7.60 -8.50 14.75
CA ARG A 117 8.30 -7.31 15.23
C ARG A 117 9.59 -7.00 14.44
N THR A 118 9.64 -7.39 13.18
CA THR A 118 10.73 -7.04 12.28
C THR A 118 10.22 -6.07 11.24
N ASP A 119 10.82 -4.90 11.16
CA ASP A 119 10.60 -3.95 10.08
C ASP A 119 11.54 -4.28 8.92
N PHE A 120 11.00 -4.18 7.71
CA PHE A 120 11.75 -4.45 6.48
C PHE A 120 11.96 -3.13 5.75
N ILE A 121 13.14 -2.58 5.88
CA ILE A 121 13.55 -1.35 5.23
C ILE A 121 14.96 -1.51 4.67
N GLU A 122 15.15 -1.10 3.44
CA GLU A 122 16.49 -0.94 2.88
C GLU A 122 17.07 0.36 3.40
N SER A 123 18.26 0.28 3.97
CA SER A 123 19.01 1.45 4.41
C SER A 123 20.43 1.36 3.87
N ALA A 124 20.80 2.34 3.08
CA ALA A 124 22.12 2.43 2.47
C ALA A 124 22.64 3.87 2.56
N THR A 125 23.95 4.02 2.67
CA THR A 125 24.58 5.34 2.57
C THR A 125 24.73 5.74 1.09
N THR A 126 24.93 7.02 0.82
CA THR A 126 25.20 7.51 -0.53
C THR A 126 26.45 6.91 -1.16
N ALA A 127 27.38 6.40 -0.34
CA ALA A 127 28.60 5.71 -0.80
C ALA A 127 28.33 4.28 -1.24
N ASP A 128 27.25 3.64 -0.74
CA ASP A 128 26.95 2.22 -1.00
C ASP A 128 26.07 2.02 -2.24
N VAL A 129 25.50 3.09 -2.80
CA VAL A 129 24.51 2.99 -3.88
C VAL A 129 24.91 3.81 -5.10
N SER A 130 24.99 3.16 -6.25
CA SER A 130 25.36 3.80 -7.53
C SER A 130 24.24 4.66 -8.13
N TRP A 131 22.99 4.47 -7.71
CA TRP A 131 21.85 5.26 -8.19
C TRP A 131 21.73 6.65 -7.53
N ALA A 132 22.45 6.90 -6.48
CA ALA A 132 22.49 8.20 -5.78
C ALA A 132 23.18 9.30 -6.58
N MET A 133 23.31 9.12 -7.89
CA MET A 133 23.81 10.12 -8.85
C MET A 133 24.65 11.20 -8.18
N GLY A 134 25.95 11.10 -8.16
CA GLY A 134 26.99 11.97 -7.59
C GLY A 134 26.65 13.29 -6.85
N GLY A 135 25.47 13.82 -7.04
CA GLY A 135 25.00 15.06 -6.42
C GLY A 135 24.59 14.97 -4.95
N LEU A 136 24.48 13.78 -4.37
CA LEU A 136 24.20 13.62 -2.94
C LEU A 136 25.48 13.46 -2.09
N GLN A 137 26.65 13.43 -2.71
CA GLN A 137 27.93 13.31 -2.02
C GLN A 137 28.63 14.67 -1.80
N GLU A 138 28.13 15.74 -2.38
CA GLU A 138 28.79 17.06 -2.40
C GLU A 138 28.14 18.10 -1.46
N GLU A 139 27.19 17.71 -0.59
CA GLU A 139 26.61 18.60 0.41
C GLU A 139 27.07 18.30 1.83
#